data_920ed3549f32cf20be9b896038ddc0ba
#
_entry.id   920ed3549f32cf20be9b896038ddc0ba
#
_cell.length_a   1.000
_cell.length_b   1.000
_cell.length_c   1.000
_cell.angle_alpha   90.00
_cell.angle_beta   90.00
_cell.angle_gamma   90.00
#
_symmetry.space_group_name_H-M   'P 1'
#
loop_
_entity.id
_entity.type
_entity.pdbx_description
1 polymer ?
#
loop_
_entity_poly.entity_id
_entity_poly.type
_entity_poly.pdbx_seq_one_letter_code
_entity_poly.pdbx_strand_id
1 'polypeptide(L)'
;MVQFLLWVEYMGQLPKSKIEQLKREKREAKAAKKRKVATRDKIVRFLVVCEGERTEPNYFKGLVKDRYSEVRSEEIVGEGRSTCALVKKTEEIRQRLEHQRQLKFDRVWVVFDKDDFNDFNEAIALAERKGFGAAWSNEAFELWYLLHFIYLDAAISRADYIAILEAEIKRFEGYKDFKYRKNDEGIYSLLQKIGNEELAKERAQKLRRFFEHTLDYKSHKPCTTVDLLVEELEHPEFY
;
A
#
# COMPACT_ATOMS: atom_id res chain seq x y z
N MET A 1 -8.02 -22.31 -45.21
CA MET A 1 -7.30 -22.41 -46.50
C MET A 1 -7.86 -21.45 -47.56
N VAL A 2 -9.18 -21.35 -47.75
CA VAL A 2 -9.84 -20.45 -48.75
C VAL A 2 -9.49 -18.96 -48.56
N GLN A 3 -9.46 -18.46 -47.34
CA GLN A 3 -9.14 -17.05 -47.06
C GLN A 3 -7.69 -16.66 -47.39
N PHE A 4 -6.76 -17.60 -47.32
CA PHE A 4 -5.35 -17.36 -47.65
C PHE A 4 -5.13 -17.27 -49.18
N LEU A 5 -5.85 -18.08 -49.96
CA LEU A 5 -5.79 -18.09 -51.43
C LEU A 5 -6.37 -16.79 -52.00
N LEU A 6 -7.52 -16.31 -51.51
CA LEU A 6 -8.12 -15.04 -51.89
C LEU A 6 -7.22 -13.83 -51.59
N TRP A 7 -6.44 -13.89 -50.49
CA TRP A 7 -5.53 -12.82 -50.13
C TRP A 7 -4.29 -12.78 -51.04
N VAL A 8 -3.79 -13.92 -51.49
CA VAL A 8 -2.65 -14.03 -52.41
C VAL A 8 -3.05 -13.52 -53.81
N GLU A 9 -4.24 -13.85 -54.30
CA GLU A 9 -4.79 -13.38 -55.56
C GLU A 9 -5.01 -11.86 -55.55
N TYR A 10 -5.55 -11.30 -54.48
CA TYR A 10 -5.77 -9.87 -54.30
C TYR A 10 -4.43 -9.10 -54.26
N MET A 11 -3.39 -9.63 -53.64
CA MET A 11 -2.08 -9.00 -53.57
C MET A 11 -1.37 -8.96 -54.94
N GLY A 12 -1.62 -9.93 -55.83
CA GLY A 12 -1.05 -9.98 -57.20
C GLY A 12 -1.57 -8.86 -58.12
N GLN A 13 -2.70 -8.23 -57.80
CA GLN A 13 -3.32 -7.16 -58.58
C GLN A 13 -2.94 -5.73 -58.13
N LEU A 14 -2.20 -5.61 -57.02
CA LEU A 14 -1.87 -4.30 -56.44
C LEU A 14 -0.52 -3.78 -56.96
N PRO A 15 -0.37 -2.44 -57.14
CA PRO A 15 0.90 -1.81 -57.43
C PRO A 15 1.98 -2.17 -56.39
N LYS A 16 3.23 -2.38 -56.80
CA LYS A 16 4.33 -2.75 -55.91
C LYS A 16 4.45 -1.84 -54.68
N SER A 17 4.25 -0.52 -54.86
CA SER A 17 4.28 0.48 -53.80
C SER A 17 3.20 0.20 -52.73
N LYS A 18 2.00 -0.23 -53.15
CA LYS A 18 0.90 -0.54 -52.23
C LYS A 18 1.15 -1.84 -51.46
N ILE A 19 1.79 -2.82 -52.10
CA ILE A 19 2.23 -4.07 -51.45
C ILE A 19 3.29 -3.79 -50.37
N GLU A 20 4.22 -2.89 -50.64
CA GLU A 20 5.25 -2.49 -49.66
C GLU A 20 4.63 -1.73 -48.48
N GLN A 21 3.72 -0.82 -48.75
CA GLN A 21 2.98 -0.11 -47.71
C GLN A 21 2.23 -1.09 -46.78
N LEU A 22 1.47 -2.03 -47.32
CA LEU A 22 0.72 -3.04 -46.51
C LEU A 22 1.67 -3.95 -45.71
N LYS A 23 2.84 -4.30 -46.27
CA LYS A 23 3.87 -5.07 -45.55
C LYS A 23 4.46 -4.25 -44.39
N ARG A 24 4.66 -2.96 -44.56
CA ARG A 24 5.16 -2.05 -43.54
C ARG A 24 4.14 -1.89 -42.41
N GLU A 25 2.88 -1.59 -42.75
CA GLU A 25 1.76 -1.49 -41.77
C GLU A 25 1.61 -2.77 -40.95
N LYS A 26 1.70 -3.93 -41.59
CA LYS A 26 1.62 -5.24 -40.91
C LYS A 26 2.81 -5.49 -39.98
N ARG A 27 4.03 -5.03 -40.37
CA ARG A 27 5.20 -5.10 -39.49
C ARG A 27 5.08 -4.16 -38.31
N GLU A 28 4.60 -2.92 -38.52
CA GLU A 28 4.38 -1.93 -37.49
C GLU A 28 3.29 -2.38 -36.50
N ALA A 29 2.17 -2.92 -37.00
CA ALA A 29 1.10 -3.50 -36.18
C ALA A 29 1.59 -4.71 -35.36
N LYS A 30 2.42 -5.59 -35.95
CA LYS A 30 3.05 -6.71 -35.25
C LYS A 30 4.05 -6.26 -34.19
N ALA A 31 4.82 -5.20 -34.47
CA ALA A 31 5.78 -4.61 -33.53
C ALA A 31 5.03 -3.90 -32.38
N ALA A 32 3.95 -3.18 -32.66
CA ALA A 32 3.09 -2.56 -31.65
C ALA A 32 2.42 -3.60 -30.73
N LYS A 33 1.92 -4.71 -31.32
CA LYS A 33 1.38 -5.83 -30.56
C LYS A 33 2.45 -6.53 -29.69
N LYS A 34 3.68 -6.67 -30.22
CA LYS A 34 4.81 -7.22 -29.46
C LYS A 34 5.25 -6.27 -28.32
N ARG A 35 5.21 -4.94 -28.54
CA ARG A 35 5.42 -3.95 -27.46
C ARG A 35 4.34 -4.02 -26.38
N LYS A 36 3.05 -4.11 -26.75
CA LYS A 36 1.96 -4.30 -25.77
C LYS A 36 2.07 -5.61 -24.98
N VAL A 37 2.61 -6.68 -25.57
CA VAL A 37 2.82 -7.96 -24.86
C VAL A 37 4.09 -7.91 -24.00
N ALA A 38 5.06 -7.04 -24.31
CA ALA A 38 6.27 -6.88 -23.49
C ALA A 38 6.08 -5.99 -22.25
N THR A 39 5.03 -5.18 -22.21
CA THR A 39 4.57 -4.43 -21.03
C THR A 39 3.43 -5.20 -20.32
N ARG A 40 3.66 -6.46 -19.95
CA ARG A 40 2.94 -7.02 -18.82
C ARG A 40 3.43 -6.27 -17.60
N ASP A 41 2.55 -5.53 -16.95
CA ASP A 41 2.86 -4.85 -15.70
C ASP A 41 3.53 -5.87 -14.78
N LYS A 42 4.72 -5.53 -14.32
CA LYS A 42 5.48 -6.41 -13.43
C LYS A 42 4.65 -6.53 -12.15
N ILE A 43 4.17 -7.73 -11.83
CA ILE A 43 3.46 -7.99 -10.59
C ILE A 43 4.45 -7.73 -9.46
N VAL A 44 4.21 -6.70 -8.66
CA VAL A 44 4.99 -6.40 -7.46
C VAL A 44 4.35 -7.15 -6.28
N ARG A 45 5.14 -7.94 -5.56
CA ARG A 45 4.69 -8.77 -4.44
C ARG A 45 5.06 -8.12 -3.13
N PHE A 46 4.05 -7.84 -2.34
CA PHE A 46 4.19 -7.24 -1.01
C PHE A 46 4.03 -8.28 0.09
N LEU A 47 4.86 -8.15 1.13
CA LEU A 47 4.64 -8.73 2.45
C LEU A 47 4.48 -7.58 3.44
N VAL A 48 3.33 -7.50 4.09
CA VAL A 48 3.04 -6.51 5.13
C VAL A 48 2.79 -7.25 6.44
N VAL A 49 3.66 -7.05 7.42
CA VAL A 49 3.54 -7.69 8.73
C VAL A 49 3.23 -6.64 9.77
N CYS A 50 2.08 -6.78 10.42
CA CYS A 50 1.54 -5.83 11.39
C CYS A 50 1.75 -6.33 12.83
N GLU A 51 1.98 -5.39 13.75
CA GLU A 51 2.03 -5.66 15.18
C GLU A 51 0.66 -6.14 15.67
N GLY A 52 -0.39 -5.38 15.37
CA GLY A 52 -1.75 -5.74 15.73
C GLY A 52 -2.29 -6.90 14.90
N GLU A 53 -3.13 -7.72 15.53
CA GLU A 53 -3.75 -8.87 14.86
C GLU A 53 -4.96 -8.47 13.99
N ARG A 54 -5.53 -7.28 14.21
CA ARG A 54 -6.81 -6.88 13.60
C ARG A 54 -6.84 -5.48 13.01
N THR A 55 -6.52 -4.45 13.78
CA THR A 55 -6.70 -3.04 13.38
C THR A 55 -6.00 -2.74 12.05
N GLU A 56 -4.69 -2.88 12.03
CA GLU A 56 -3.85 -2.61 10.86
C GLU A 56 -4.10 -3.61 9.72
N PRO A 57 -4.15 -4.95 9.99
CA PRO A 57 -4.45 -5.92 8.94
C PRO A 57 -5.81 -5.70 8.29
N ASN A 58 -6.86 -5.33 9.06
CA ASN A 58 -8.18 -5.08 8.49
C ASN A 58 -8.17 -3.87 7.55
N TYR A 59 -7.48 -2.80 7.92
CA TYR A 59 -7.31 -1.64 7.07
C TYR A 59 -6.61 -2.00 5.75
N PHE A 60 -5.43 -2.62 5.80
CA PHE A 60 -4.66 -2.95 4.61
C PHE A 60 -5.33 -4.02 3.74
N LYS A 61 -6.02 -5.00 4.33
CA LYS A 61 -6.84 -5.96 3.58
C LYS A 61 -7.99 -5.28 2.83
N GLY A 62 -8.63 -4.30 3.47
CA GLY A 62 -9.65 -3.47 2.85
C GLY A 62 -9.10 -2.69 1.65
N LEU A 63 -7.96 -2.00 1.83
CA LEU A 63 -7.28 -1.24 0.79
C LEU A 63 -6.91 -2.12 -0.40
N VAL A 64 -6.26 -3.24 -0.14
CA VAL A 64 -5.83 -4.19 -1.17
C VAL A 64 -7.01 -4.77 -1.93
N LYS A 65 -8.08 -5.17 -1.24
CA LYS A 65 -9.30 -5.72 -1.85
C LYS A 65 -9.99 -4.71 -2.77
N ASP A 66 -10.03 -3.45 -2.37
CA ASP A 66 -10.68 -2.39 -3.13
C ASP A 66 -9.91 -2.03 -4.40
N ARG A 67 -8.59 -1.91 -4.31
CA ARG A 67 -7.78 -1.31 -5.37
C ARG A 67 -6.99 -2.32 -6.23
N TYR A 68 -6.80 -3.55 -5.76
CA TYR A 68 -5.81 -4.47 -6.34
C TYR A 68 -6.28 -5.90 -6.60
N SER A 69 -7.56 -6.11 -6.86
CA SER A 69 -8.19 -7.43 -6.98
C SER A 69 -7.60 -8.37 -8.05
N GLU A 70 -6.84 -7.87 -9.03
CA GLU A 70 -6.45 -8.69 -10.20
C GLU A 70 -4.93 -8.81 -10.46
N VAL A 71 -4.07 -7.98 -9.86
CA VAL A 71 -2.69 -7.81 -10.37
C VAL A 71 -1.59 -8.06 -9.33
N ARG A 72 -1.88 -8.13 -8.03
CA ARG A 72 -0.87 -8.17 -6.97
C ARG A 72 -1.08 -9.30 -5.99
N SER A 73 0.03 -9.86 -5.53
CA SER A 73 0.04 -10.86 -4.46
C SER A 73 0.53 -10.18 -3.19
N GLU A 74 -0.38 -9.84 -2.30
CA GLU A 74 -0.08 -9.30 -0.98
C GLU A 74 -0.29 -10.38 0.09
N GLU A 75 0.57 -10.38 1.09
CA GLU A 75 0.43 -11.16 2.29
C GLU A 75 0.40 -10.21 3.47
N ILE A 76 -0.74 -10.13 4.16
CA ILE A 76 -0.94 -9.23 5.29
C ILE A 76 -1.15 -10.09 6.54
N VAL A 77 -0.19 -10.00 7.47
CA VAL A 77 -0.12 -10.85 8.67
C VAL A 77 -0.14 -9.98 9.91
N GLY A 78 -0.99 -10.31 10.88
CA GLY A 78 -0.98 -9.76 12.23
C GLY A 78 -0.25 -10.74 13.17
N GLU A 79 0.75 -10.28 13.92
CA GLU A 79 1.62 -11.16 14.71
C GLU A 79 1.48 -11.01 16.23
N GLY A 80 0.89 -9.91 16.73
CA GLY A 80 0.74 -9.66 18.17
C GLY A 80 2.08 -9.56 18.92
N ARG A 81 3.14 -9.06 18.25
CA ARG A 81 4.49 -8.95 18.79
C ARG A 81 5.00 -7.53 18.71
N SER A 82 5.80 -7.12 19.68
CA SER A 82 6.37 -5.77 19.75
C SER A 82 7.57 -5.56 18.81
N THR A 83 7.71 -4.37 18.37
CA THR A 83 8.80 -3.64 17.68
C THR A 83 9.97 -4.47 17.14
N CYS A 84 11.13 -4.59 17.82
CA CYS A 84 12.28 -5.36 17.31
C CYS A 84 11.98 -6.86 17.13
N ALA A 85 11.13 -7.44 17.97
CA ALA A 85 10.71 -8.84 17.84
C ALA A 85 9.85 -9.02 16.57
N LEU A 86 9.00 -8.05 16.24
CA LEU A 86 8.22 -8.04 15.01
C LEU A 86 9.11 -8.02 13.77
N VAL A 87 10.12 -7.14 13.72
CA VAL A 87 11.04 -7.04 12.59
C VAL A 87 11.80 -8.35 12.37
N LYS A 88 12.27 -8.99 13.45
CA LYS A 88 12.92 -10.32 13.38
C LYS A 88 11.94 -11.37 12.87
N LYS A 89 10.73 -11.37 13.38
CA LYS A 89 9.67 -12.30 12.98
C LYS A 89 9.27 -12.13 11.53
N THR A 90 9.23 -10.89 11.03
CA THR A 90 8.98 -10.59 9.62
C THR A 90 9.98 -11.29 8.70
N GLU A 91 11.25 -11.32 9.07
CA GLU A 91 12.28 -12.04 8.30
C GLU A 91 12.01 -13.55 8.25
N GLU A 92 11.63 -14.15 9.40
CA GLU A 92 11.27 -15.59 9.46
C GLU A 92 10.03 -15.88 8.59
N ILE A 93 9.00 -15.01 8.65
CA ILE A 93 7.78 -15.14 7.84
C ILE A 93 8.13 -15.04 6.36
N ARG A 94 8.93 -14.02 5.97
CA ARG A 94 9.38 -13.84 4.60
C ARG A 94 10.04 -15.09 4.08
N GLN A 95 11.06 -15.60 4.77
CA GLN A 95 11.82 -16.79 4.36
C GLN A 95 10.93 -18.02 4.23
N ARG A 96 10.03 -18.24 5.20
CA ARG A 96 9.08 -19.35 5.19
C ARG A 96 8.14 -19.30 3.98
N LEU A 97 7.53 -18.13 3.73
CA LEU A 97 6.56 -17.96 2.64
C LEU A 97 7.25 -18.01 1.27
N GLU A 98 8.41 -17.41 1.13
CA GLU A 98 9.21 -17.46 -0.10
C GLU A 98 9.61 -18.91 -0.43
N HIS A 99 10.00 -19.68 0.58
CA HIS A 99 10.32 -21.10 0.41
C HIS A 99 9.08 -21.92 0.05
N GLN A 100 7.97 -21.73 0.74
CA GLN A 100 6.72 -22.48 0.49
C GLN A 100 6.14 -22.18 -0.90
N ARG A 101 6.20 -20.94 -1.34
CA ARG A 101 5.60 -20.51 -2.61
C ARG A 101 6.56 -20.55 -3.80
N GLN A 102 7.85 -20.79 -3.55
CA GLN A 102 8.93 -20.68 -4.55
C GLN A 102 8.91 -19.32 -5.29
N LEU A 103 8.52 -18.27 -4.59
CA LEU A 103 8.39 -16.90 -5.08
C LEU A 103 8.99 -15.94 -4.06
N LYS A 104 9.64 -14.86 -4.51
CA LYS A 104 10.18 -13.81 -3.65
C LYS A 104 9.21 -12.65 -3.51
N PHE A 105 9.23 -12.00 -2.36
CA PHE A 105 8.60 -10.71 -2.17
C PHE A 105 9.52 -9.61 -2.71
N ASP A 106 8.94 -8.68 -3.48
CA ASP A 106 9.65 -7.53 -4.02
C ASP A 106 9.74 -6.41 -2.97
N ARG A 107 8.72 -6.32 -2.10
CA ARG A 107 8.58 -5.32 -1.04
C ARG A 107 8.16 -5.97 0.27
N VAL A 108 8.81 -5.59 1.36
CA VAL A 108 8.50 -6.07 2.72
C VAL A 108 8.32 -4.86 3.61
N TRP A 109 7.20 -4.81 4.32
CA TRP A 109 6.87 -3.75 5.26
C TRP A 109 6.53 -4.31 6.64
N VAL A 110 6.96 -3.59 7.67
CA VAL A 110 6.53 -3.80 9.05
C VAL A 110 5.68 -2.64 9.51
N VAL A 111 4.58 -2.93 10.20
CA VAL A 111 3.62 -1.93 10.69
C VAL A 111 3.51 -2.07 12.20
N PHE A 112 3.79 -1.00 12.94
CA PHE A 112 3.77 -1.01 14.40
C PHE A 112 3.54 0.37 15.01
N ASP A 113 3.06 0.37 16.24
CA ASP A 113 2.82 1.58 17.03
C ASP A 113 3.97 1.89 18.00
N LYS A 114 4.06 3.14 18.43
CA LYS A 114 4.90 3.53 19.57
C LYS A 114 4.15 3.26 20.88
N ASP A 115 4.17 2.02 21.30
CA ASP A 115 3.72 1.60 22.63
C ASP A 115 4.79 1.89 23.72
N ASP A 116 4.62 1.35 24.92
CA ASP A 116 5.53 1.55 26.07
C ASP A 116 6.93 0.92 25.88
N PHE A 117 7.18 0.27 24.74
CA PHE A 117 8.47 -0.36 24.45
C PHE A 117 9.56 0.67 24.14
N ASN A 118 10.74 0.46 24.72
CA ASN A 118 11.88 1.38 24.58
C ASN A 118 12.67 1.21 23.28
N ASP A 119 12.47 0.09 22.55
CA ASP A 119 13.21 -0.30 21.36
C ASP A 119 12.61 0.21 20.01
N PHE A 120 11.78 1.26 20.08
CA PHE A 120 11.10 1.80 18.89
C PHE A 120 12.07 2.33 17.83
N ASN A 121 13.05 3.16 18.22
CA ASN A 121 14.06 3.67 17.30
C ASN A 121 14.94 2.55 16.73
N GLU A 122 15.29 1.57 17.58
CA GLU A 122 16.07 0.40 17.21
C GLU A 122 15.31 -0.49 16.21
N ALA A 123 13.99 -0.60 16.38
CA ALA A 123 13.13 -1.35 15.45
C ALA A 123 13.10 -0.73 14.06
N ILE A 124 12.94 0.61 13.97
CA ILE A 124 12.99 1.34 12.71
C ILE A 124 14.36 1.12 12.03
N ALA A 125 15.44 1.35 12.75
CA ALA A 125 16.79 1.15 12.23
C ALA A 125 17.08 -0.33 11.84
N LEU A 126 16.48 -1.30 12.54
CA LEU A 126 16.59 -2.72 12.20
C LEU A 126 15.81 -3.05 10.92
N ALA A 127 14.62 -2.49 10.74
CA ALA A 127 13.83 -2.66 9.52
C ALA A 127 14.61 -2.11 8.30
N GLU A 128 15.13 -0.89 8.39
CA GLU A 128 15.94 -0.27 7.34
C GLU A 128 17.17 -1.11 6.97
N ARG A 129 17.92 -1.60 7.97
CA ARG A 129 19.09 -2.49 7.72
C ARG A 129 18.73 -3.78 7.01
N LYS A 130 17.48 -4.26 7.16
CA LYS A 130 16.98 -5.44 6.45
C LYS A 130 16.38 -5.12 5.08
N GLY A 131 16.35 -3.86 4.69
CA GLY A 131 15.69 -3.40 3.47
C GLY A 131 14.17 -3.49 3.56
N PHE A 132 13.60 -3.41 4.76
CA PHE A 132 12.16 -3.36 4.99
C PHE A 132 11.71 -1.92 5.14
N GLY A 133 10.53 -1.60 4.61
CA GLY A 133 9.82 -0.39 4.96
C GLY A 133 9.26 -0.48 6.38
N ALA A 134 9.20 0.66 7.08
CA ALA A 134 8.62 0.76 8.41
C ALA A 134 7.45 1.78 8.38
N ALA A 135 6.23 1.27 8.50
CA ALA A 135 5.03 2.08 8.65
C ALA A 135 4.67 2.13 10.15
N TRP A 136 5.00 3.23 10.78
CA TRP A 136 4.79 3.37 12.22
C TRP A 136 3.91 4.56 12.57
N SER A 137 3.26 4.53 13.73
CA SER A 137 2.48 5.62 14.29
C SER A 137 2.88 5.88 15.74
N ASN A 138 3.03 7.13 16.10
CA ASN A 138 3.22 7.56 17.46
C ASN A 138 1.97 8.37 17.89
N GLU A 139 1.14 7.88 18.68
CA GLU A 139 1.11 6.80 19.68
C GLU A 139 0.39 5.55 19.17
N ALA A 140 -0.51 5.66 18.18
CA ALA A 140 -1.40 4.61 17.75
C ALA A 140 -1.79 4.75 16.29
N PHE A 141 -2.13 3.63 15.65
CA PHE A 141 -2.54 3.56 14.24
C PHE A 141 -3.79 4.40 13.96
N GLU A 142 -4.63 4.62 14.96
CA GLU A 142 -5.81 5.47 14.87
C GLU A 142 -5.50 6.93 14.52
N LEU A 143 -4.26 7.40 14.70
CA LEU A 143 -3.80 8.69 14.18
C LEU A 143 -3.99 8.75 12.65
N TRP A 144 -3.62 7.67 11.93
CA TRP A 144 -3.83 7.60 10.48
C TRP A 144 -5.30 7.77 10.10
N TYR A 145 -6.21 7.10 10.81
CA TYR A 145 -7.66 7.26 10.58
C TYR A 145 -8.13 8.70 10.81
N LEU A 146 -7.64 9.31 11.88
CA LEU A 146 -8.03 10.66 12.26
C LEU A 146 -7.58 11.71 11.23
N LEU A 147 -6.42 11.50 10.62
CA LEU A 147 -5.89 12.40 9.58
C LEU A 147 -6.78 12.46 8.33
N HIS A 148 -7.68 11.50 8.10
CA HIS A 148 -8.68 11.57 7.03
C HIS A 148 -9.71 12.67 7.27
N PHE A 149 -9.93 13.08 8.50
CA PHE A 149 -10.95 14.06 8.89
C PHE A 149 -10.35 15.41 9.29
N ILE A 150 -9.35 15.41 10.15
CA ILE A 150 -8.75 16.64 10.69
C ILE A 150 -7.22 16.57 10.66
N TYR A 151 -6.59 17.73 10.68
CA TYR A 151 -5.18 17.88 11.03
C TYR A 151 -5.05 17.98 12.54
N LEU A 152 -4.19 17.16 13.14
CA LEU A 152 -3.93 17.13 14.57
C LEU A 152 -2.43 17.14 14.82
N ASP A 153 -1.92 18.15 15.50
CA ASP A 153 -0.50 18.33 15.86
C ASP A 153 -0.27 18.32 17.38
N ALA A 154 -1.31 18.01 18.16
CA ALA A 154 -1.23 17.88 19.61
C ALA A 154 -0.79 16.48 20.04
N ALA A 155 0.17 16.40 20.95
CA ALA A 155 0.65 15.16 21.55
C ALA A 155 -0.34 14.63 22.59
N ILE A 156 -1.38 13.92 22.14
CA ILE A 156 -2.46 13.36 22.99
C ILE A 156 -2.36 11.83 23.09
N SER A 157 -3.22 11.22 23.91
CA SER A 157 -3.22 9.78 24.12
C SER A 157 -3.99 9.02 23.04
N ARG A 158 -3.80 7.69 22.95
CA ARG A 158 -4.59 6.79 22.11
C ARG A 158 -6.10 6.92 22.40
N ALA A 159 -6.47 7.05 23.67
CA ALA A 159 -7.87 7.21 24.06
C ALA A 159 -8.49 8.48 23.50
N ASP A 160 -7.71 9.58 23.49
CA ASP A 160 -8.15 10.85 22.90
C ASP A 160 -8.28 10.73 21.38
N TYR A 161 -7.36 10.02 20.69
CA TYR A 161 -7.51 9.75 19.24
C TYR A 161 -8.83 9.08 18.92
N ILE A 162 -9.19 8.04 19.69
CA ILE A 162 -10.45 7.30 19.49
C ILE A 162 -11.65 8.21 19.74
N ALA A 163 -11.62 8.99 20.82
CA ALA A 163 -12.72 9.89 21.16
C ALA A 163 -12.94 10.95 20.07
N ILE A 164 -11.87 11.56 19.54
CA ILE A 164 -11.95 12.54 18.47
C ILE A 164 -12.40 11.88 17.17
N LEU A 165 -11.87 10.71 16.83
CA LEU A 165 -12.28 9.96 15.64
C LEU A 165 -13.79 9.66 15.64
N GLU A 166 -14.30 9.18 16.77
CA GLU A 166 -15.74 8.95 16.92
C GLU A 166 -16.54 10.25 16.76
N ALA A 167 -16.07 11.35 17.32
CA ALA A 167 -16.72 12.65 17.23
C ALA A 167 -16.77 13.16 15.78
N GLU A 168 -15.67 13.04 15.03
CA GLU A 168 -15.61 13.44 13.64
C GLU A 168 -16.51 12.59 12.75
N ILE A 169 -16.50 11.27 12.92
CA ILE A 169 -17.36 10.36 12.14
C ILE A 169 -18.85 10.62 12.42
N LYS A 170 -19.25 10.93 13.67
CA LYS A 170 -20.63 11.24 14.04
C LYS A 170 -21.18 12.51 13.41
N ARG A 171 -20.37 13.37 12.85
CA ARG A 171 -20.83 14.57 12.11
C ARG A 171 -21.51 14.20 10.78
N PHE A 172 -21.22 13.03 10.23
CA PHE A 172 -21.79 12.59 8.97
C PHE A 172 -23.17 11.97 9.17
N GLU A 173 -24.07 12.26 8.22
CA GLU A 173 -25.39 11.67 8.20
C GLU A 173 -25.31 10.13 8.10
N GLY A 174 -26.10 9.44 8.90
CA GLY A 174 -26.07 7.96 9.00
C GLY A 174 -25.03 7.39 9.96
N TYR A 175 -24.17 8.23 10.57
CA TYR A 175 -23.11 7.77 11.50
C TYR A 175 -23.24 8.35 12.92
N LYS A 176 -24.39 8.94 13.29
CA LYS A 176 -24.61 9.61 14.59
C LYS A 176 -24.35 8.71 15.82
N ASP A 177 -24.57 7.41 15.67
CA ASP A 177 -24.38 6.42 16.74
C ASP A 177 -23.07 5.61 16.57
N PHE A 178 -22.15 6.06 15.72
CA PHE A 178 -20.89 5.35 15.45
C PHE A 178 -20.10 5.13 16.74
N LYS A 179 -19.57 3.92 16.89
CA LYS A 179 -18.62 3.52 17.93
C LYS A 179 -17.47 2.78 17.31
N TYR A 180 -16.28 3.27 17.56
CA TYR A 180 -15.05 2.65 17.06
C TYR A 180 -14.82 1.28 17.69
N ARG A 181 -14.39 0.34 16.88
CA ARG A 181 -14.00 -1.01 17.30
C ARG A 181 -12.69 -1.40 16.61
N LYS A 182 -11.69 -1.81 17.37
CA LYS A 182 -10.38 -2.24 16.86
C LYS A 182 -10.45 -3.39 15.84
N ASN A 183 -11.49 -4.20 15.87
CA ASN A 183 -11.68 -5.33 14.98
C ASN A 183 -12.66 -5.05 13.83
N ASP A 184 -12.94 -3.79 13.55
CA ASP A 184 -13.84 -3.40 12.46
C ASP A 184 -13.20 -3.67 11.10
N GLU A 185 -13.72 -4.66 10.38
CA GLU A 185 -13.29 -5.00 9.02
C GLU A 185 -13.79 -3.99 7.98
N GLY A 186 -14.76 -3.16 8.34
CA GLY A 186 -15.35 -2.12 7.49
C GLY A 186 -14.64 -0.77 7.57
N ILE A 187 -13.65 -0.60 8.45
CA ILE A 187 -13.03 0.70 8.71
C ILE A 187 -12.44 1.35 7.45
N TYR A 188 -11.75 0.60 6.60
CA TYR A 188 -11.22 1.10 5.33
C TYR A 188 -12.34 1.67 4.45
N SER A 189 -13.39 0.87 4.22
CA SER A 189 -14.53 1.29 3.39
C SER A 189 -15.25 2.52 3.95
N LEU A 190 -15.32 2.63 5.27
CA LEU A 190 -15.87 3.82 5.94
C LEU A 190 -15.01 5.05 5.66
N LEU A 191 -13.70 4.95 5.83
CA LEU A 191 -12.76 6.05 5.57
C LEU A 191 -12.80 6.49 4.09
N GLN A 192 -12.91 5.55 3.16
CA GLN A 192 -13.07 5.87 1.74
C GLN A 192 -14.39 6.59 1.44
N LYS A 193 -15.46 6.27 2.17
CA LYS A 193 -16.78 6.85 1.95
C LYS A 193 -16.94 8.27 2.50
N ILE A 194 -16.39 8.55 3.66
CA ILE A 194 -16.62 9.82 4.38
C ILE A 194 -15.34 10.57 4.78
N GLY A 195 -14.18 9.97 4.67
CA GLY A 195 -12.89 10.59 4.91
C GLY A 195 -12.27 11.14 3.63
N ASN A 196 -11.03 11.64 3.74
CA ASN A 196 -10.24 12.11 2.60
C ASN A 196 -8.80 11.63 2.74
N GLU A 197 -8.42 10.64 1.94
CA GLU A 197 -7.12 10.01 2.00
C GLU A 197 -5.98 10.91 1.50
N GLU A 198 -6.21 11.71 0.45
CA GLU A 198 -5.20 12.64 -0.05
C GLU A 198 -4.85 13.69 1.01
N LEU A 199 -5.87 14.24 1.69
CA LEU A 199 -5.63 15.12 2.83
C LEU A 199 -4.94 14.40 4.00
N ALA A 200 -5.22 13.11 4.22
CA ALA A 200 -4.53 12.34 5.25
C ALA A 200 -3.04 12.20 4.94
N LYS A 201 -2.67 11.92 3.69
CA LYS A 201 -1.27 11.87 3.22
C LYS A 201 -0.56 13.21 3.39
N GLU A 202 -1.19 14.30 2.95
CA GLU A 202 -0.64 15.66 3.11
C GLU A 202 -0.42 16.03 4.59
N ARG A 203 -1.37 15.69 5.46
CA ARG A 203 -1.31 15.94 6.90
C ARG A 203 -0.22 15.09 7.57
N ALA A 204 -0.08 13.82 7.22
CA ALA A 204 0.98 12.95 7.70
C ALA A 204 2.37 13.50 7.29
N GLN A 205 2.54 13.90 6.03
CA GLN A 205 3.76 14.54 5.55
C GLN A 205 4.06 15.83 6.32
N LYS A 206 3.04 16.66 6.57
CA LYS A 206 3.19 17.89 7.34
C LYS A 206 3.65 17.62 8.77
N LEU A 207 3.09 16.61 9.44
CA LEU A 207 3.55 16.20 10.78
C LEU A 207 5.02 15.76 10.78
N ARG A 208 5.46 14.97 9.82
CA ARG A 208 6.87 14.54 9.72
C ARG A 208 7.84 15.71 9.55
N ARG A 209 7.46 16.75 8.82
CA ARG A 209 8.32 17.93 8.61
C ARG A 209 8.69 18.65 9.91
N PHE A 210 7.86 18.58 10.96
CA PHE A 210 8.21 19.15 12.27
C PHE A 210 9.41 18.46 12.91
N PHE A 211 9.65 17.21 12.56
CA PHE A 211 10.66 16.35 13.19
C PHE A 211 11.83 15.97 12.28
N GLU A 212 11.92 16.53 11.06
CA GLU A 212 12.92 16.15 10.05
C GLU A 212 14.38 16.34 10.50
N HIS A 213 14.63 17.13 11.54
CA HIS A 213 15.96 17.44 12.08
C HIS A 213 16.40 16.48 13.20
N THR A 214 15.61 15.48 13.54
CA THR A 214 15.95 14.50 14.59
C THR A 214 15.61 13.09 14.17
N LEU A 215 16.46 12.13 14.55
CA LEU A 215 16.24 10.70 14.35
C LEU A 215 15.69 10.01 15.62
N ASP A 216 15.32 10.78 16.64
CA ASP A 216 14.66 10.26 17.83
C ASP A 216 13.16 10.08 17.57
N TYR A 217 12.80 9.10 16.72
CA TYR A 217 11.44 8.85 16.28
C TYR A 217 10.44 8.64 17.43
N LYS A 218 10.91 8.13 18.59
CA LYS A 218 10.05 8.00 19.78
C LYS A 218 9.53 9.35 20.30
N SER A 219 10.23 10.45 20.03
CA SER A 219 9.84 11.81 20.41
C SER A 219 8.91 12.48 19.38
N HIS A 220 8.74 11.89 18.18
CA HIS A 220 7.90 12.44 17.12
C HIS A 220 6.42 12.18 17.42
N LYS A 221 5.80 12.97 18.25
CA LYS A 221 4.40 12.82 18.69
C LYS A 221 3.62 14.13 18.53
N PRO A 222 2.53 14.14 17.72
CA PRO A 222 2.03 13.03 16.88
C PRO A 222 2.79 12.91 15.55
N CYS A 223 3.00 11.68 15.08
CA CYS A 223 3.61 11.43 13.78
C CYS A 223 3.24 10.03 13.27
N THR A 224 3.15 9.88 11.95
CA THR A 224 2.95 8.58 11.30
C THR A 224 3.68 8.51 9.96
N THR A 225 4.04 7.30 9.54
CA THR A 225 4.60 6.97 8.22
C THR A 225 3.72 5.96 7.47
N VAL A 226 2.50 5.75 7.92
CA VAL A 226 1.54 4.82 7.29
C VAL A 226 1.22 5.24 5.85
N ASP A 227 1.16 6.54 5.59
CA ASP A 227 0.95 7.09 4.24
C ASP A 227 2.02 6.66 3.24
N LEU A 228 3.26 6.40 3.68
CA LEU A 228 4.33 5.92 2.79
C LEU A 228 4.05 4.50 2.29
N LEU A 229 3.53 3.62 3.17
CA LEU A 229 3.10 2.29 2.76
C LEU A 229 1.87 2.35 1.86
N VAL A 230 0.90 3.20 2.18
CA VAL A 230 -0.30 3.39 1.35
C VAL A 230 0.10 3.84 -0.05
N GLU A 231 0.96 4.85 -0.16
CA GLU A 231 1.47 5.37 -1.44
C GLU A 231 2.23 4.31 -2.24
N GLU A 232 3.11 3.54 -1.59
CA GLU A 232 3.85 2.47 -2.29
C GLU A 232 2.93 1.32 -2.73
N LEU A 233 1.89 1.00 -1.96
CA LEU A 233 0.87 0.04 -2.37
C LEU A 233 0.08 0.55 -3.58
N GLU A 234 -0.20 1.85 -3.66
CA GLU A 234 -0.94 2.46 -4.77
C GLU A 234 -0.09 2.58 -6.04
N HIS A 235 1.16 2.95 -5.88
CA HIS A 235 2.07 3.27 -6.96
C HIS A 235 3.40 2.50 -6.87
N PRO A 236 3.38 1.16 -6.88
CA PRO A 236 4.59 0.35 -6.72
C PRO A 236 5.58 0.51 -7.87
N GLU A 237 5.16 1.08 -9.00
CA GLU A 237 6.00 1.38 -10.16
C GLU A 237 6.99 2.52 -9.91
N PHE A 238 6.82 3.32 -8.86
CA PHE A 238 7.70 4.43 -8.53
C PHE A 238 8.83 4.05 -7.56
N TYR A 239 8.86 2.81 -7.06
CA TYR A 239 9.78 2.36 -6.01
C TYR A 239 10.69 1.17 -6.39
#